data_e1290f51a4a2d0c2729ccf85c9a281d3
#
_entry.id   e1290f51a4a2d0c2729ccf85c9a281d3
#
_cell.length_a   1.000
_cell.length_b   1.000
_cell.length_c   1.000
_cell.angle_alpha   90.00
_cell.angle_beta   90.00
_cell.angle_gamma   90.00
#
_symmetry.space_group_name_H-M   'P 1'
#
loop_
_entity.id
_entity.type
_entity.pdbx_description
1 polymer ?
#
loop_
_entity_poly.entity_id
_entity_poly.type
_entity_poly.pdbx_seq_one_letter_code
_entity_poly.pdbx_strand_id
1 'polypeptide(L)'
;MMKKLSTYLFLIFFSFQTLSLADDIRDFQIEGMSVGDSLLDFMSKSYIDGDTIFLYKNKKYATIFSNRKKEIYDDVQISFLANDSKYLISDMEGKLYFPNDIKGCLNKKKTIVKEISDFLGDEVKKGKKNKNHRADKTGKSKVFINSFWFEDGSTLQVYCTDWSEKMGHKDELKVVVATKEVLDWVIYEAYK
;
A
#
# COMPACT_ATOMS: atom_id res chain seq x y z
N MET A 1 -18.82 25.50 26.89
CA MET A 1 -18.84 25.03 25.50
C MET A 1 -17.54 24.25 25.26
N MET A 2 -17.53 22.94 25.56
CA MET A 2 -16.34 22.09 25.49
C MET A 2 -16.23 21.54 24.09
N LYS A 3 -15.17 21.92 23.36
CA LYS A 3 -14.82 21.32 22.04
C LYS A 3 -14.37 19.89 22.29
N LYS A 4 -15.12 18.91 21.78
CA LYS A 4 -14.72 17.51 21.74
C LYS A 4 -13.54 17.39 20.78
N LEU A 5 -12.36 17.16 21.32
CA LEU A 5 -11.19 16.75 20.57
C LEU A 5 -11.42 15.30 20.13
N SER A 6 -11.82 15.12 18.89
CA SER A 6 -11.96 13.78 18.29
C SER A 6 -10.56 13.27 17.99
N THR A 7 -10.02 12.51 18.92
CA THR A 7 -8.81 11.73 18.70
C THR A 7 -9.19 10.57 17.79
N TYR A 8 -8.96 10.71 16.49
CA TYR A 8 -8.97 9.57 15.57
C TYR A 8 -7.76 8.71 15.88
N LEU A 9 -7.96 7.78 16.81
CA LEU A 9 -7.06 6.68 17.06
C LEU A 9 -7.06 5.81 15.80
N PHE A 10 -5.93 5.77 15.12
CA PHE A 10 -5.69 4.89 13.99
C PHE A 10 -5.60 3.47 14.55
N LEU A 11 -6.76 2.81 14.71
CA LEU A 11 -6.84 1.43 15.16
C LEU A 11 -6.39 0.52 14.00
N ILE A 12 -5.08 0.33 13.90
CA ILE A 12 -4.57 -0.95 13.45
C ILE A 12 -5.03 -1.91 14.53
N PHE A 13 -5.99 -2.79 14.25
CA PHE A 13 -6.45 -3.79 15.19
C PHE A 13 -5.29 -4.74 15.47
N PHE A 14 -4.56 -4.48 16.55
CA PHE A 14 -3.62 -5.44 17.11
C PHE A 14 -4.42 -6.44 17.95
N SER A 15 -4.51 -7.67 17.46
CA SER A 15 -4.78 -8.79 18.33
C SER A 15 -3.60 -8.91 19.30
N PHE A 16 -3.79 -8.49 20.55
CA PHE A 16 -2.80 -8.68 21.63
C PHE A 16 -2.58 -10.16 21.86
N GLN A 17 -1.63 -10.75 21.17
CA GLN A 17 -1.00 -11.98 21.57
C GLN A 17 0.50 -11.72 21.65
N THR A 18 1.03 -11.70 22.91
CA THR A 18 2.46 -11.75 23.31
C THR A 18 3.41 -10.89 22.46
N LEU A 19 4.26 -10.12 23.13
CA LEU A 19 5.39 -9.35 22.59
C LEU A 19 6.21 -10.13 21.54
N SER A 20 5.66 -10.35 20.37
CA SER A 20 6.36 -10.60 19.14
C SER A 20 6.40 -9.25 18.43
N LEU A 21 7.56 -8.66 18.32
CA LEU A 21 7.81 -7.61 17.35
C LEU A 21 7.29 -8.12 16.01
N ALA A 22 6.64 -7.30 15.21
CA ALA A 22 6.11 -7.74 13.92
C ALA A 22 7.27 -8.08 12.99
N ASP A 23 7.65 -9.35 12.98
CA ASP A 23 8.74 -9.88 12.15
C ASP A 23 8.22 -10.28 10.76
N ASP A 24 6.88 -10.27 10.58
CA ASP A 24 6.23 -10.77 9.38
C ASP A 24 5.37 -9.68 8.72
N ILE A 25 5.54 -9.52 7.42
CA ILE A 25 4.73 -8.59 6.62
C ILE A 25 3.22 -8.91 6.69
N ARG A 26 2.84 -10.15 7.01
CA ARG A 26 1.46 -10.61 7.15
C ARG A 26 0.76 -10.03 8.39
N ASP A 27 1.50 -9.48 9.34
CA ASP A 27 0.93 -8.78 10.50
C ASP A 27 0.32 -7.42 10.11
N PHE A 28 0.63 -6.92 8.90
CA PHE A 28 0.10 -5.66 8.40
C PHE A 28 -1.15 -5.87 7.56
N GLN A 29 -2.20 -5.13 7.93
CA GLN A 29 -3.50 -5.21 7.28
C GLN A 29 -3.87 -3.89 6.58
N ILE A 30 -4.48 -4.02 5.40
CA ILE A 30 -5.17 -2.93 4.72
C ILE A 30 -6.66 -3.31 4.62
N GLU A 31 -7.52 -2.57 5.32
CA GLU A 31 -8.97 -2.84 5.42
C GLU A 31 -9.28 -4.28 5.87
N GLY A 32 -8.49 -4.81 6.81
CA GLY A 32 -8.66 -6.14 7.38
C GLY A 32 -8.16 -7.30 6.51
N MET A 33 -7.42 -7.01 5.44
CA MET A 33 -6.79 -8.01 4.57
C MET A 33 -5.28 -7.99 4.75
N SER A 34 -4.61 -9.14 4.66
CA SER A 34 -3.15 -9.30 4.69
C SER A 34 -2.62 -9.95 3.42
N VAL A 35 -1.34 -9.75 3.10
CA VAL A 35 -0.68 -10.56 2.08
C VAL A 35 -0.69 -12.04 2.50
N GLY A 36 -0.94 -12.93 1.55
CA GLY A 36 -1.11 -14.36 1.80
C GLY A 36 -2.55 -14.79 2.08
N ASP A 37 -3.46 -13.87 2.40
CA ASP A 37 -4.90 -14.19 2.49
C ASP A 37 -5.45 -14.53 1.10
N SER A 38 -6.52 -15.32 1.06
CA SER A 38 -7.28 -15.53 -0.16
C SER A 38 -8.28 -14.40 -0.39
N LEU A 39 -8.31 -13.81 -1.58
CA LEU A 39 -9.36 -12.86 -1.95
C LEU A 39 -10.77 -13.45 -1.85
N LEU A 40 -10.90 -14.78 -1.95
CA LEU A 40 -12.18 -15.47 -1.83
C LEU A 40 -12.80 -15.36 -0.43
N ASP A 41 -12.00 -15.07 0.59
CA ASP A 41 -12.48 -14.83 1.96
C ASP A 41 -13.17 -13.46 2.09
N PHE A 42 -12.93 -12.57 1.14
CA PHE A 42 -13.38 -11.17 1.17
C PHE A 42 -14.32 -10.79 0.03
N MET A 43 -14.24 -11.46 -1.12
CA MET A 43 -14.95 -11.13 -2.35
C MET A 43 -15.45 -12.40 -3.05
N SER A 44 -16.56 -12.30 -3.77
CA SER A 44 -17.04 -13.43 -4.57
C SER A 44 -16.12 -13.70 -5.76
N LYS A 45 -15.99 -14.97 -6.14
CA LYS A 45 -15.21 -15.37 -7.32
C LYS A 45 -15.69 -14.66 -8.59
N SER A 46 -17.00 -14.48 -8.77
CA SER A 46 -17.58 -13.79 -9.92
C SER A 46 -17.15 -12.34 -10.01
N TYR A 47 -17.02 -11.66 -8.86
CA TYR A 47 -16.48 -10.30 -8.81
C TYR A 47 -15.01 -10.28 -9.19
N ILE A 48 -14.20 -11.17 -8.60
CA ILE A 48 -12.76 -11.23 -8.90
C ILE A 48 -12.53 -11.46 -10.40
N ASP A 49 -13.19 -12.45 -10.98
CA ASP A 49 -13.03 -12.79 -12.40
C ASP A 49 -13.52 -11.68 -13.35
N GLY A 50 -14.59 -10.95 -12.95
CA GLY A 50 -15.21 -9.91 -13.78
C GLY A 50 -14.52 -8.56 -13.75
N ASP A 51 -13.93 -8.18 -12.62
CA ASP A 51 -13.35 -6.85 -12.40
C ASP A 51 -11.81 -6.84 -12.36
N THR A 52 -11.17 -8.00 -12.61
CA THR A 52 -9.72 -8.10 -12.70
C THR A 52 -9.18 -7.38 -13.92
N ILE A 53 -8.13 -6.59 -13.70
CA ILE A 53 -7.39 -5.89 -14.76
C ILE A 53 -5.91 -6.30 -14.75
N PHE A 54 -5.22 -6.04 -15.86
CA PHE A 54 -3.78 -6.25 -15.99
C PHE A 54 -3.08 -4.92 -16.25
N LEU A 55 -2.32 -4.46 -15.27
CA LEU A 55 -1.59 -3.19 -15.35
C LEU A 55 -0.32 -3.31 -16.22
N TYR A 56 0.19 -4.53 -16.43
CA TYR A 56 1.45 -4.80 -17.12
C TYR A 56 1.26 -5.79 -18.26
N LYS A 57 2.05 -5.62 -19.32
CA LYS A 57 1.93 -6.40 -20.57
C LYS A 57 2.13 -7.90 -20.40
N ASN A 58 3.04 -8.31 -19.50
CA ASN A 58 3.36 -9.73 -19.27
C ASN A 58 2.28 -10.48 -18.49
N LYS A 59 1.28 -9.78 -17.94
CA LYS A 59 0.09 -10.34 -17.26
C LYS A 59 0.42 -11.36 -16.16
N LYS A 60 1.61 -11.29 -15.54
CA LYS A 60 2.01 -12.21 -14.46
C LYS A 60 1.17 -12.01 -13.21
N TYR A 61 0.92 -10.74 -12.86
CA TYR A 61 0.02 -10.38 -11.77
C TYR A 61 -1.23 -9.70 -12.31
N ALA A 62 -2.34 -10.11 -11.76
CA ALA A 62 -3.64 -9.53 -11.94
C ALA A 62 -3.91 -8.52 -10.83
N THR A 63 -4.72 -7.51 -11.09
CA THR A 63 -5.04 -6.45 -10.14
C THR A 63 -6.54 -6.27 -10.06
N ILE A 64 -7.06 -6.04 -8.86
CA ILE A 64 -8.46 -5.72 -8.61
C ILE A 64 -8.55 -4.52 -7.65
N PHE A 65 -9.60 -3.71 -7.80
CA PHE A 65 -9.95 -2.68 -6.83
C PHE A 65 -11.01 -3.22 -5.88
N SER A 66 -10.83 -3.01 -4.58
CA SER A 66 -11.80 -3.49 -3.59
C SER A 66 -13.13 -2.76 -3.72
N ASN A 67 -14.23 -3.50 -3.88
CA ASN A 67 -15.60 -2.99 -3.83
C ASN A 67 -16.19 -2.99 -2.41
N ARG A 68 -15.45 -3.47 -1.43
CA ARG A 68 -15.87 -3.47 -0.02
C ARG A 68 -16.00 -2.04 0.51
N LYS A 69 -16.85 -1.85 1.51
CA LYS A 69 -16.87 -0.60 2.28
C LYS A 69 -15.48 -0.40 2.90
N LYS A 70 -14.89 0.72 2.60
CA LYS A 70 -13.59 1.14 3.14
C LYS A 70 -13.82 2.05 4.34
N GLU A 71 -13.01 1.87 5.39
CA GLU A 71 -13.14 2.64 6.64
C GLU A 71 -12.03 3.69 6.77
N ILE A 72 -10.86 3.40 6.19
CA ILE A 72 -9.66 4.20 6.35
C ILE A 72 -9.23 4.84 5.02
N TYR A 73 -9.25 4.05 3.95
CA TYR A 73 -8.72 4.47 2.66
C TYR A 73 -9.83 4.92 1.70
N ASP A 74 -9.51 5.87 0.81
CA ASP A 74 -10.41 6.28 -0.28
C ASP A 74 -10.49 5.17 -1.34
N ASP A 75 -9.38 4.45 -1.54
CA ASP A 75 -9.29 3.35 -2.50
C ASP A 75 -8.32 2.26 -2.03
N VAL A 76 -8.56 1.01 -2.42
CA VAL A 76 -7.71 -0.14 -2.15
C VAL A 76 -7.52 -0.95 -3.41
N GLN A 77 -6.27 -1.09 -3.81
CA GLN A 77 -5.84 -1.91 -4.94
C GLN A 77 -5.14 -3.16 -4.42
N ILE A 78 -5.43 -4.31 -5.01
CA ILE A 78 -4.91 -5.60 -4.58
C ILE A 78 -4.38 -6.35 -5.79
N SER A 79 -3.21 -6.96 -5.67
CA SER A 79 -2.63 -7.78 -6.73
C SER A 79 -2.38 -9.22 -6.28
N PHE A 80 -2.54 -10.14 -7.21
CA PHE A 80 -2.35 -11.57 -7.02
C PHE A 80 -1.80 -12.21 -8.29
N LEU A 81 -1.20 -13.42 -8.20
CA LEU A 81 -0.74 -14.14 -9.38
C LEU A 81 -1.93 -14.51 -10.28
N ALA A 82 -1.85 -14.16 -11.56
CA ALA A 82 -2.96 -14.31 -12.52
C ALA A 82 -3.46 -15.75 -12.69
N ASN A 83 -2.58 -16.73 -12.49
CA ASN A 83 -2.89 -18.16 -12.64
C ASN A 83 -3.08 -18.86 -11.29
N ASP A 84 -3.18 -18.12 -10.18
CA ASP A 84 -3.42 -18.71 -8.86
C ASP A 84 -4.91 -18.91 -8.62
N SER A 85 -5.36 -20.15 -8.59
CA SER A 85 -6.76 -20.51 -8.32
C SER A 85 -7.21 -20.21 -6.89
N LYS A 86 -6.27 -19.94 -5.98
CA LYS A 86 -6.55 -19.55 -4.60
C LYS A 86 -6.65 -18.02 -4.45
N TYR A 87 -6.28 -17.26 -5.49
CA TYR A 87 -6.26 -15.80 -5.48
C TYR A 87 -5.54 -15.21 -4.26
N LEU A 88 -4.34 -15.74 -3.93
CA LEU A 88 -3.58 -15.27 -2.77
C LEU A 88 -3.06 -13.85 -3.00
N ILE A 89 -3.34 -12.99 -2.04
CA ILE A 89 -2.91 -11.59 -2.06
C ILE A 89 -1.38 -11.54 -2.03
N SER A 90 -0.80 -10.94 -3.04
CA SER A 90 0.66 -10.79 -3.16
C SER A 90 1.12 -9.35 -2.88
N ASP A 91 0.26 -8.38 -3.14
CA ASP A 91 0.49 -6.99 -2.80
C ASP A 91 -0.84 -6.25 -2.60
N MET A 92 -0.80 -5.21 -1.76
CA MET A 92 -1.93 -4.31 -1.53
C MET A 92 -1.47 -2.86 -1.43
N GLU A 93 -2.27 -1.96 -1.98
CA GLU A 93 -2.11 -0.51 -1.86
C GLU A 93 -3.37 0.13 -1.27
N GLY A 94 -3.28 0.71 -0.08
CA GLY A 94 -4.29 1.63 0.45
C GLY A 94 -3.97 3.07 0.03
N LYS A 95 -4.94 3.80 -0.53
CA LYS A 95 -4.77 5.16 -1.06
C LYS A 95 -5.62 6.17 -0.31
N LEU A 96 -5.04 7.33 -0.02
CA LEU A 96 -5.73 8.53 0.46
C LEU A 96 -5.43 9.68 -0.51
N TYR A 97 -6.47 10.39 -0.94
CA TYR A 97 -6.30 11.49 -1.88
C TYR A 97 -6.15 12.84 -1.17
N PHE A 98 -5.23 13.65 -1.67
CA PHE A 98 -4.91 15.00 -1.18
C PHE A 98 -4.95 16.00 -2.35
N PRO A 99 -6.12 16.31 -2.92
CA PRO A 99 -6.20 17.14 -4.14
C PRO A 99 -5.52 18.49 -3.94
N ASN A 100 -4.41 18.74 -4.67
CA ASN A 100 -3.59 19.94 -4.59
C ASN A 100 -3.04 20.25 -3.18
N ASP A 101 -2.87 19.24 -2.32
CA ASP A 101 -2.36 19.41 -0.95
C ASP A 101 -1.24 18.42 -0.62
N ILE A 102 -0.13 18.53 -1.35
CA ILE A 102 1.06 17.72 -1.06
C ILE A 102 1.59 17.94 0.37
N LYS A 103 1.38 19.12 0.97
CA LYS A 103 1.81 19.37 2.35
C LYS A 103 0.99 18.53 3.34
N GLY A 104 -0.32 18.46 3.17
CA GLY A 104 -1.20 17.57 3.95
C GLY A 104 -0.79 16.11 3.81
N CYS A 105 -0.54 15.65 2.56
CA CYS A 105 -0.02 14.31 2.30
C CYS A 105 1.27 14.03 3.08
N LEU A 106 2.28 14.90 2.98
CA LEU A 106 3.57 14.74 3.65
C LEU A 106 3.44 14.74 5.18
N ASN A 107 2.56 15.55 5.75
CA ASN A 107 2.27 15.55 7.18
C ASN A 107 1.63 14.23 7.62
N LYS A 108 0.61 13.74 6.91
CA LYS A 108 -0.02 12.46 7.19
C LYS A 108 0.97 11.31 7.07
N LYS A 109 1.79 11.31 5.99
CA LYS A 109 2.87 10.34 5.79
C LYS A 109 3.84 10.31 6.97
N LYS A 110 4.28 11.48 7.47
CA LYS A 110 5.20 11.57 8.61
C LYS A 110 4.62 10.90 9.86
N THR A 111 3.32 11.09 10.13
CA THR A 111 2.63 10.45 11.26
C THR A 111 2.63 8.94 11.10
N ILE A 112 2.18 8.42 9.95
CA ILE A 112 2.12 6.98 9.69
C ILE A 112 3.51 6.34 9.77
N VAL A 113 4.53 6.95 9.16
CA VAL A 113 5.92 6.46 9.21
C VAL A 113 6.45 6.41 10.64
N LYS A 114 6.09 7.39 11.49
CA LYS A 114 6.47 7.37 12.90
C LYS A 114 5.80 6.20 13.63
N GLU A 115 4.49 6.03 13.49
CA GLU A 115 3.73 4.95 14.12
C GLU A 115 4.28 3.57 13.72
N ILE A 116 4.54 3.34 12.42
CA ILE A 116 5.16 2.11 11.92
C ILE A 116 6.57 1.95 12.49
N SER A 117 7.38 3.02 12.54
CA SER A 117 8.75 2.94 13.06
C SER A 117 8.79 2.64 14.54
N ASP A 118 7.86 3.19 15.32
CA ASP A 118 7.74 2.94 16.76
C ASP A 118 7.30 1.49 17.02
N PHE A 119 6.44 0.95 16.15
CA PHE A 119 5.95 -0.42 16.23
C PHE A 119 7.02 -1.46 15.84
N LEU A 120 7.73 -1.25 14.74
CA LEU A 120 8.76 -2.17 14.23
C LEU A 120 10.10 -2.11 14.98
N GLY A 121 10.31 -1.09 15.81
CA GLY A 121 11.59 -0.91 16.49
C GLY A 121 12.77 -0.71 15.53
N ASP A 122 13.96 -1.15 15.94
CA ASP A 122 15.20 -0.97 15.16
C ASP A 122 15.60 -2.20 14.34
N GLU A 123 14.87 -3.31 14.43
CA GLU A 123 15.20 -4.59 13.80
C GLU A 123 14.94 -4.59 12.30
N VAL A 124 13.98 -3.75 11.84
CA VAL A 124 13.63 -3.66 10.44
C VAL A 124 14.44 -2.58 9.73
N LYS A 125 15.06 -2.94 8.60
CA LYS A 125 15.82 -2.00 7.78
C LYS A 125 14.91 -0.92 7.23
N LYS A 126 15.26 0.34 7.48
CA LYS A 126 14.50 1.53 7.06
C LYS A 126 15.23 2.31 5.98
N GLY A 127 14.46 2.92 5.06
CA GLY A 127 15.03 3.79 4.04
C GLY A 127 14.09 4.92 3.63
N LYS A 128 14.70 5.97 3.08
CA LYS A 128 13.99 7.13 2.56
C LYS A 128 14.54 7.49 1.19
N LYS A 129 13.66 7.76 0.23
CA LYS A 129 14.03 8.15 -1.14
C LYS A 129 13.01 9.14 -1.70
N ASN A 130 13.54 10.16 -2.39
CA ASN A 130 12.74 11.06 -3.21
C ASN A 130 13.18 10.87 -4.67
N LYS A 131 12.22 10.80 -5.59
CA LYS A 131 12.50 10.62 -7.02
C LYS A 131 11.42 11.27 -7.88
N ASN A 132 11.73 11.46 -9.17
CA ASN A 132 10.71 11.82 -10.15
C ASN A 132 9.79 10.63 -10.40
N HIS A 133 8.51 10.89 -10.63
CA HIS A 133 7.56 9.84 -10.97
C HIS A 133 7.82 9.31 -12.38
N ARG A 134 7.93 7.99 -12.52
CA ARG A 134 8.31 7.34 -13.80
C ARG A 134 7.34 7.62 -14.96
N ALA A 135 6.05 7.72 -14.68
CA ALA A 135 5.03 7.97 -15.69
C ALA A 135 5.05 9.40 -16.23
N ASP A 136 5.52 10.38 -15.43
CA ASP A 136 5.61 11.77 -15.87
C ASP A 136 6.92 12.04 -16.59
N LYS A 137 6.88 12.03 -17.91
CA LYS A 137 8.04 12.31 -18.77
C LYS A 137 8.53 13.75 -18.67
N THR A 138 7.76 14.68 -18.09
CA THR A 138 8.20 16.05 -17.84
C THR A 138 9.14 16.17 -16.64
N GLY A 139 9.18 15.14 -15.76
CA GLY A 139 9.97 15.10 -14.54
C GLY A 139 9.46 16.04 -13.43
N LYS A 140 8.27 16.63 -13.59
CA LYS A 140 7.68 17.54 -12.60
C LYS A 140 7.00 16.82 -11.45
N SER A 141 6.38 15.65 -11.69
CA SER A 141 5.78 14.87 -10.62
C SER A 141 6.85 14.24 -9.73
N LYS A 142 6.66 14.30 -8.41
CA LYS A 142 7.61 13.83 -7.40
C LYS A 142 7.00 12.71 -6.54
N VAL A 143 7.85 11.78 -6.13
CA VAL A 143 7.47 10.72 -5.19
C VAL A 143 8.40 10.76 -3.97
N PHE A 144 7.80 10.79 -2.78
CA PHE A 144 8.47 10.86 -1.49
C PHE A 144 8.22 9.56 -0.73
N ILE A 145 9.19 8.65 -0.67
CA ILE A 145 9.04 7.27 -0.20
C ILE A 145 9.75 7.08 1.13
N ASN A 146 9.09 6.40 2.08
CA ASN A 146 9.74 5.68 3.18
C ASN A 146 9.46 4.19 3.00
N SER A 147 10.47 3.35 3.23
CA SER A 147 10.38 1.89 3.09
C SER A 147 10.91 1.20 4.32
N PHE A 148 10.29 0.07 4.64
CA PHE A 148 10.67 -0.87 5.68
C PHE A 148 10.84 -2.23 4.99
N TRP A 149 12.01 -2.89 5.18
CA TRP A 149 12.33 -4.18 4.57
C TRP A 149 12.41 -5.23 5.65
N PHE A 150 11.63 -6.28 5.50
CA PHE A 150 11.62 -7.45 6.37
C PHE A 150 12.71 -8.44 5.97
N GLU A 151 13.02 -9.41 6.86
CA GLU A 151 14.08 -10.39 6.61
C GLU A 151 13.81 -11.27 5.40
N ASP A 152 12.54 -11.62 5.15
CA ASP A 152 12.10 -12.39 3.99
C ASP A 152 12.20 -11.60 2.66
N GLY A 153 12.54 -10.30 2.73
CA GLY A 153 12.63 -9.39 1.61
C GLY A 153 11.31 -8.74 1.21
N SER A 154 10.21 -9.01 1.90
CA SER A 154 8.96 -8.27 1.75
C SER A 154 9.11 -6.82 2.21
N THR A 155 8.17 -5.96 1.83
CA THR A 155 8.26 -4.52 2.11
C THR A 155 6.95 -3.89 2.53
N LEU A 156 7.05 -2.97 3.49
CA LEU A 156 6.02 -1.99 3.78
C LEU A 156 6.52 -0.62 3.33
N GLN A 157 5.77 0.07 2.48
CA GLN A 157 6.13 1.38 1.97
C GLN A 157 5.04 2.40 2.25
N VAL A 158 5.44 3.60 2.63
CA VAL A 158 4.53 4.76 2.75
C VAL A 158 5.09 5.86 1.87
N TYR A 159 4.30 6.32 0.90
CA TYR A 159 4.75 7.38 0.04
C TYR A 159 3.66 8.37 -0.35
N CYS A 160 4.08 9.61 -0.62
CA CYS A 160 3.26 10.62 -1.25
C CYS A 160 3.71 10.82 -2.69
N THR A 161 2.74 10.98 -3.58
CA THR A 161 2.97 11.44 -4.96
C THR A 161 2.41 12.85 -5.11
N ASP A 162 3.28 13.78 -5.50
CA ASP A 162 2.97 15.14 -5.92
C ASP A 162 2.86 15.13 -7.45
N TRP A 163 1.64 15.09 -7.96
CA TRP A 163 1.38 15.00 -9.37
C TRP A 163 1.44 16.38 -10.02
N SER A 164 2.15 16.49 -11.13
CA SER A 164 2.08 17.70 -11.94
C SER A 164 0.67 17.87 -12.55
N GLU A 165 0.22 19.10 -12.68
CA GLU A 165 -1.10 19.42 -13.29
C GLU A 165 -1.30 18.74 -14.66
N LYS A 166 -0.23 18.61 -15.45
CA LYS A 166 -0.26 17.95 -16.77
C LYS A 166 -0.71 16.49 -16.71
N MET A 167 -0.48 15.82 -15.60
CA MET A 167 -0.86 14.40 -15.42
C MET A 167 -2.34 14.23 -15.09
N GLY A 168 -3.04 15.29 -14.63
CA GLY A 168 -4.47 15.24 -14.32
C GLY A 168 -4.84 14.33 -13.14
N HIS A 169 -3.86 13.93 -12.34
CA HIS A 169 -4.07 13.10 -11.15
C HIS A 169 -4.14 13.95 -9.89
N LYS A 170 -4.82 13.44 -8.86
CA LYS A 170 -4.80 14.04 -7.52
C LYS A 170 -3.53 13.61 -6.81
N ASP A 171 -2.94 14.49 -5.99
CA ASP A 171 -1.91 14.08 -5.05
C ASP A 171 -2.46 12.98 -4.15
N GLU A 172 -1.62 12.02 -3.81
CA GLU A 172 -2.06 10.83 -3.07
C GLU A 172 -1.00 10.37 -2.07
N LEU A 173 -1.47 9.85 -0.95
CA LEU A 173 -0.70 9.01 -0.06
C LEU A 173 -1.01 7.56 -0.36
N LYS A 174 0.01 6.71 -0.42
CA LYS A 174 -0.15 5.25 -0.49
C LYS A 174 0.57 4.59 0.66
N VAL A 175 -0.09 3.59 1.24
CA VAL A 175 0.52 2.55 2.07
C VAL A 175 0.51 1.27 1.24
N VAL A 176 1.68 0.68 1.03
CA VAL A 176 1.87 -0.50 0.19
C VAL A 176 2.48 -1.61 1.02
N VAL A 177 1.87 -2.77 0.99
CA VAL A 177 2.35 -4.01 1.59
C VAL A 177 2.58 -4.99 0.45
N ALA A 178 3.81 -5.46 0.26
CA ALA A 178 4.16 -6.29 -0.88
C ALA A 178 5.11 -7.43 -0.50
N THR A 179 4.87 -8.61 -1.06
CA THR A 179 5.81 -9.73 -0.97
C THR A 179 7.06 -9.46 -1.79
N LYS A 180 8.15 -10.14 -1.44
CA LYS A 180 9.41 -10.06 -2.19
C LYS A 180 9.24 -10.38 -3.67
N GLU A 181 8.43 -11.39 -3.99
CA GLU A 181 8.22 -11.87 -5.36
C GLU A 181 7.61 -10.80 -6.26
N VAL A 182 6.59 -10.06 -5.75
CA VAL A 182 6.01 -8.95 -6.49
C VAL A 182 7.01 -7.82 -6.65
N LEU A 183 7.73 -7.49 -5.57
CA LEU A 183 8.72 -6.41 -5.62
C LEU A 183 9.82 -6.70 -6.64
N ASP A 184 10.38 -7.91 -6.62
CA ASP A 184 11.39 -8.34 -7.58
C ASP A 184 10.86 -8.30 -9.01
N TRP A 185 9.64 -8.78 -9.22
CA TRP A 185 9.00 -8.73 -10.52
C TRP A 185 8.79 -7.27 -11.01
N VAL A 186 8.30 -6.37 -10.17
CA VAL A 186 8.13 -4.95 -10.54
C VAL A 186 9.45 -4.30 -10.92
N ILE A 187 10.53 -4.64 -10.21
CA ILE A 187 11.86 -4.06 -10.45
C ILE A 187 12.48 -4.60 -11.74
N TYR A 188 12.40 -5.91 -11.98
CA TYR A 188 13.21 -6.59 -13.00
C TYR A 188 12.43 -7.02 -14.25
N GLU A 189 11.10 -7.20 -14.17
CA GLU A 189 10.33 -7.84 -15.25
C GLU A 189 9.14 -7.00 -15.76
N ALA A 190 8.41 -6.33 -14.87
CA ALA A 190 7.09 -5.74 -15.16
C ALA A 190 7.08 -4.72 -16.32
N TYR A 191 8.19 -4.06 -16.57
CA TYR A 191 8.32 -2.98 -17.58
C TYR A 191 9.16 -3.38 -18.81
N LYS A 192 9.44 -4.65 -18.99
CA LYS A 192 10.19 -5.18 -20.15
C LYS A 192 9.28 -5.47 -21.34
#